data_8521ea9aa2dad7d5c36bf98700f67e4f
#
_entry.id   8521ea9aa2dad7d5c36bf98700f67e4f
#
_cell.length_a   1.000
_cell.length_b   1.000
_cell.length_c   1.000
_cell.angle_alpha   90.00
_cell.angle_beta   90.00
_cell.angle_gamma   90.00
#
_symmetry.space_group_name_H-M   'P 1'
#
loop_
_entity.id
_entity.type
_entity.pdbx_description
1 polymer ?
#
loop_
_entity_poly.entity_id
_entity_poly.type
_entity_poly.pdbx_seq_one_letter_code
_entity_poly.pdbx_strand_id
1 'polypeptide(L)'
;MAVIEYDEYKQKLQALEPTLRELEKALGIPKDRQELKNLQAETEQEGFWNNIEHSQKVSQQIKRLEHRIKKYDRLVSEWEDTVTLCEMAPVSYTHLRAHETRSNL
;
A
#
# COMPACT_ATOMS: atom_id res chain seq x y z
N MET A 1 13.94 -21.61 21.01
CA MET A 1 12.48 -21.66 20.88
C MET A 1 11.92 -20.48 20.16
N ALA A 2 12.15 -19.28 20.65
CA ALA A 2 11.63 -18.07 19.99
C ALA A 2 12.15 -17.94 18.57
N VAL A 3 13.39 -18.32 18.32
CA VAL A 3 13.97 -18.22 16.99
C VAL A 3 13.23 -19.10 15.99
N ILE A 4 12.84 -20.29 16.43
CA ILE A 4 12.12 -21.22 15.57
C ILE A 4 10.73 -20.64 15.24
N GLU A 5 10.11 -20.03 16.21
CA GLU A 5 8.78 -19.43 16.00
C GLU A 5 8.86 -18.29 14.98
N TYR A 6 9.90 -17.48 15.06
CA TYR A 6 10.08 -16.39 14.11
C TYR A 6 10.30 -16.92 12.70
N ASP A 7 11.07 -18.00 12.57
CA ASP A 7 11.30 -18.60 11.26
C ASP A 7 10.01 -19.10 10.64
N GLU A 8 9.19 -19.78 11.42
CA GLU A 8 7.91 -20.28 10.93
C GLU A 8 6.99 -19.13 10.54
N TYR A 9 6.97 -18.11 11.37
CA TYR A 9 6.14 -16.95 11.12
C TYR A 9 6.59 -16.23 9.86
N LYS A 10 7.89 -16.07 9.70
CA LYS A 10 8.46 -15.46 8.51
C LYS A 10 8.09 -16.23 7.26
N GLN A 11 8.17 -17.56 7.32
CA GLN A 11 7.81 -18.40 6.19
C GLN A 11 6.34 -18.23 5.83
N LYS A 12 5.47 -18.15 6.83
CA LYS A 12 4.05 -17.93 6.60
C LYS A 12 3.80 -16.57 5.95
N LEU A 13 4.50 -15.57 6.42
CA LEU A 13 4.37 -14.23 5.86
C LEU A 13 4.85 -14.18 4.42
N GLN A 14 5.98 -14.84 4.14
CA GLN A 14 6.48 -14.88 2.77
C GLN A 14 5.57 -15.66 1.85
N ALA A 15 4.88 -16.65 2.40
CA ALA A 15 3.91 -17.43 1.62
C ALA A 15 2.70 -16.59 1.23
N LEU A 16 2.47 -15.47 1.89
CA LEU A 16 1.37 -14.57 1.54
C LEU A 16 1.68 -13.70 0.32
N GLU A 17 2.94 -13.63 -0.08
CA GLU A 17 3.30 -12.81 -1.23
C GLU A 17 2.50 -13.13 -2.48
N PRO A 18 2.39 -14.41 -2.89
CA PRO A 18 1.56 -14.74 -4.05
C PRO A 18 0.10 -14.37 -3.83
N THR A 19 -0.37 -14.51 -2.60
CA THR A 19 -1.74 -14.15 -2.26
C THR A 19 -1.98 -12.66 -2.44
N LEU A 20 -1.01 -11.85 -2.03
CA LEU A 20 -1.12 -10.40 -2.22
C LEU A 20 -1.14 -10.03 -3.69
N ARG A 21 -0.36 -10.73 -4.51
CA ARG A 21 -0.36 -10.49 -5.94
C ARG A 21 -1.68 -10.88 -6.58
N GLU A 22 -2.25 -11.98 -6.13
CA GLU A 22 -3.55 -12.40 -6.60
C GLU A 22 -4.62 -11.40 -6.17
N LEU A 23 -4.51 -10.89 -4.94
CA LEU A 23 -5.43 -9.89 -4.44
C LEU A 23 -5.34 -8.61 -5.26
N GLU A 24 -4.13 -8.22 -5.63
CA GLU A 24 -3.93 -7.05 -6.48
C GLU A 24 -4.71 -7.20 -7.78
N LYS A 25 -4.62 -8.36 -8.40
CA LYS A 25 -5.33 -8.63 -9.65
C LYS A 25 -6.84 -8.70 -9.42
N ALA A 26 -7.24 -9.36 -8.35
CA ALA A 26 -8.67 -9.53 -8.04
C ALA A 26 -9.34 -8.19 -7.77
N LEU A 27 -8.64 -7.28 -7.11
CA LEU A 27 -9.15 -5.95 -6.84
C LEU A 27 -9.04 -5.02 -8.03
N GLY A 28 -8.30 -5.42 -9.07
CA GLY A 28 -8.11 -4.60 -10.25
C GLY A 28 -7.21 -3.41 -10.00
N ILE A 29 -6.27 -3.54 -9.08
CA ILE A 29 -5.36 -2.45 -8.74
C ILE A 29 -4.52 -1.99 -9.93
N PRO A 30 -3.92 -2.88 -10.74
CA PRO A 30 -3.16 -2.43 -11.91
C PRO A 30 -4.01 -1.61 -12.87
N LYS A 31 -5.27 -2.03 -13.05
CA LYS A 31 -6.20 -1.30 -13.89
C LYS A 31 -6.55 0.04 -13.26
N ASP A 32 -6.75 0.06 -11.94
CA ASP A 32 -7.04 1.29 -11.21
C ASP A 32 -5.89 2.28 -11.34
N ARG A 33 -4.64 1.81 -11.26
CA ARG A 33 -3.47 2.69 -11.42
C ARG A 33 -3.44 3.30 -12.81
N GLN A 34 -3.72 2.50 -13.81
CA GLN A 34 -3.74 3.00 -15.19
C GLN A 34 -4.85 4.01 -15.40
N GLU A 35 -6.02 3.71 -14.88
CA GLU A 35 -7.15 4.61 -14.99
C GLU A 35 -6.90 5.91 -14.25
N LEU A 36 -6.33 5.83 -13.06
CA LEU A 36 -5.98 7.03 -12.30
C LEU A 36 -5.02 7.91 -13.10
N LYS A 37 -4.02 7.29 -13.71
CA LYS A 37 -3.05 8.02 -14.52
C LYS A 37 -3.72 8.72 -15.69
N ASN A 38 -4.65 8.02 -16.34
CA ASN A 38 -5.39 8.58 -17.46
C ASN A 38 -6.25 9.76 -17.03
N LEU A 39 -6.92 9.64 -15.89
CA LEU A 39 -7.75 10.71 -15.38
C LEU A 39 -6.92 11.91 -14.94
N GLN A 40 -5.78 11.68 -14.34
CA GLN A 40 -4.90 12.76 -13.95
C GLN A 40 -4.38 13.52 -15.18
N ALA A 41 -4.07 12.78 -16.23
CA ALA A 41 -3.65 13.40 -17.49
C ALA A 41 -4.78 14.24 -18.09
N GLU A 42 -6.01 13.77 -17.95
CA GLU A 42 -7.17 14.51 -18.43
C GLU A 42 -7.32 15.84 -17.71
N THR A 43 -7.05 15.87 -16.40
CA THR A 43 -7.17 17.11 -15.62
C THR A 43 -6.14 18.15 -16.05
N GLU A 44 -5.07 17.74 -16.71
CA GLU A 44 -4.04 18.64 -17.18
C GLU A 44 -4.36 19.24 -18.54
N GLN A 45 -5.37 18.73 -19.20
CA GLN A 45 -5.77 19.24 -20.50
C GLN A 45 -6.37 20.63 -20.39
N GLU A 46 -6.08 21.44 -21.41
CA GLU A 46 -6.62 22.78 -21.47
C GLU A 46 -8.13 22.70 -21.62
N GLY A 47 -8.82 23.54 -20.84
CA GLY A 47 -10.26 23.57 -20.90
C GLY A 47 -10.99 22.53 -20.07
N PHE A 48 -10.24 21.63 -19.44
CA PHE A 48 -10.86 20.59 -18.61
C PHE A 48 -11.75 21.21 -17.53
N TRP A 49 -11.26 22.23 -16.87
CA TRP A 49 -11.95 22.84 -15.73
C TRP A 49 -13.11 23.75 -16.15
N ASN A 50 -13.28 23.97 -17.44
CA ASN A 50 -14.40 24.76 -17.94
C ASN A 50 -15.73 24.02 -17.78
N ASN A 51 -15.70 22.71 -17.82
CA ASN A 51 -16.89 21.90 -17.59
C ASN A 51 -16.92 21.45 -16.14
N ILE A 52 -17.65 22.18 -15.32
CA ILE A 52 -17.67 21.93 -13.87
C ILE A 52 -18.21 20.55 -13.54
N GLU A 53 -19.29 20.16 -14.20
CA GLU A 53 -19.90 18.86 -13.95
C GLU A 53 -18.93 17.71 -14.23
N HIS A 54 -18.30 17.77 -15.39
CA HIS A 54 -17.35 16.74 -15.79
C HIS A 54 -16.15 16.72 -14.87
N SER A 55 -15.61 17.90 -14.54
CA SER A 55 -14.45 17.99 -13.68
C SER A 55 -14.74 17.45 -12.28
N GLN A 56 -15.95 17.68 -11.77
CA GLN A 56 -16.33 17.14 -10.47
C GLN A 56 -16.41 15.62 -10.50
N LYS A 57 -16.98 15.06 -11.55
CA LYS A 57 -17.06 13.61 -11.69
C LYS A 57 -15.69 12.98 -11.75
N VAL A 58 -14.80 13.56 -12.55
CA VAL A 58 -13.44 13.07 -12.68
C VAL A 58 -12.69 13.18 -11.35
N SER A 59 -12.85 14.30 -10.65
CA SER A 59 -12.22 14.48 -9.36
C SER A 59 -12.68 13.45 -8.35
N GLN A 60 -13.96 13.16 -8.31
CA GLN A 60 -14.50 12.15 -7.41
C GLN A 60 -13.94 10.76 -7.75
N GLN A 61 -13.85 10.46 -9.02
CA GLN A 61 -13.33 9.18 -9.47
C GLN A 61 -11.86 9.04 -9.13
N ILE A 62 -11.10 10.11 -9.30
CA ILE A 62 -9.68 10.14 -8.92
C ILE A 62 -9.55 9.82 -7.42
N LYS A 63 -10.34 10.47 -6.59
CA LYS A 63 -10.29 10.22 -5.15
C LYS A 63 -10.62 8.80 -4.80
N ARG A 64 -11.63 8.23 -5.46
CA ARG A 64 -12.00 6.84 -5.24
C ARG A 64 -10.87 5.89 -5.59
N LEU A 65 -10.26 6.11 -6.75
CA LEU A 65 -9.16 5.27 -7.20
C LEU A 65 -7.95 5.41 -6.28
N GLU A 66 -7.63 6.65 -5.90
CA GLU A 66 -6.52 6.87 -4.98
C GLU A 66 -6.75 6.17 -3.65
N HIS A 67 -7.97 6.21 -3.15
CA HIS A 67 -8.30 5.56 -1.90
C HIS A 67 -8.11 4.04 -1.98
N ARG A 68 -8.58 3.44 -3.06
CA ARG A 68 -8.45 2.00 -3.27
C ARG A 68 -6.98 1.60 -3.39
N ILE A 69 -6.23 2.35 -4.16
CA ILE A 69 -4.81 2.07 -4.38
C ILE A 69 -4.03 2.23 -3.09
N LYS A 70 -4.28 3.30 -2.35
CA LYS A 70 -3.61 3.54 -1.07
C LYS A 70 -3.90 2.45 -0.08
N LYS A 71 -5.13 1.98 -0.06
CA LYS A 71 -5.52 0.92 0.86
C LYS A 71 -4.75 -0.35 0.58
N TYR A 72 -4.61 -0.71 -0.69
CA TYR A 72 -3.84 -1.87 -1.07
C TYR A 72 -2.35 -1.67 -0.79
N ASP A 73 -1.81 -0.52 -1.17
CA ASP A 73 -0.38 -0.23 -0.95
C ASP A 73 -0.04 -0.24 0.53
N ARG A 74 -0.95 0.23 1.37
CA ARG A 74 -0.76 0.20 2.81
C ARG A 74 -0.71 -1.23 3.32
N LEU A 75 -1.59 -2.07 2.80
CA LEU A 75 -1.59 -3.48 3.19
C LEU A 75 -0.27 -4.16 2.84
N VAL A 76 0.24 -3.90 1.63
CA VAL A 76 1.51 -4.46 1.21
C VAL A 76 2.64 -3.92 2.07
N SER A 77 2.62 -2.63 2.36
CA SER A 77 3.64 -2.01 3.20
C SER A 77 3.67 -2.61 4.59
N GLU A 78 2.50 -2.81 5.18
CA GLU A 78 2.40 -3.44 6.50
C GLU A 78 2.92 -4.88 6.46
N TRP A 79 2.61 -5.60 5.40
CA TRP A 79 3.11 -6.96 5.23
C TRP A 79 4.65 -6.96 5.13
N GLU A 80 5.20 -6.06 4.32
CA GLU A 80 6.65 -5.96 4.15
C GLU A 80 7.33 -5.58 5.47
N ASP A 81 6.74 -4.66 6.20
CA ASP A 81 7.27 -4.25 7.49
C ASP A 81 7.28 -5.43 8.47
N THR A 82 6.21 -6.21 8.47
CA THR A 82 6.11 -7.35 9.35
C THR A 82 7.16 -8.41 9.00
N VAL A 83 7.36 -8.66 7.72
CA VAL A 83 8.40 -9.60 7.28
C VAL A 83 9.77 -9.11 7.73
N THR A 84 10.04 -7.84 7.55
CA THR A 84 11.31 -7.25 7.95
C THR A 84 11.51 -7.37 9.45
N LEU A 85 10.48 -7.13 10.23
CA LEU A 85 10.56 -7.27 11.68
C LEU A 85 10.87 -8.71 12.07
N CYS A 86 10.27 -9.67 11.40
CA CYS A 86 10.55 -11.06 11.68
C CYS A 86 11.99 -11.43 11.39
N GLU A 87 12.55 -10.87 10.33
CA GLU A 87 13.94 -11.11 9.99
C GLU A 87 14.89 -10.52 11.01
N MET A 88 14.54 -9.40 11.59
CA MET A 88 15.39 -8.67 12.51
C MET A 88 15.00 -8.87 13.97
N ALA A 89 13.98 -9.64 14.24
CA ALA A 89 13.38 -9.75 15.56
C ALA A 89 14.38 -10.01 16.69
N PRO A 90 15.31 -10.95 16.54
CA PRO A 90 16.21 -11.24 17.66
C PRO A 90 17.06 -10.05 18.07
N VAL A 91 17.30 -9.12 17.17
CA VAL A 91 18.15 -7.97 17.42
C VAL A 91 17.35 -6.71 17.64
N SER A 92 16.32 -6.51 16.86
CA SER A 92 15.60 -5.26 16.81
C SER A 92 14.57 -5.07 17.91
N TYR A 93 14.35 -6.08 18.70
CA TYR A 93 13.30 -6.02 19.71
C TYR A 93 13.43 -4.78 20.60
N THR A 94 14.59 -4.59 21.17
CA THR A 94 14.85 -3.44 22.02
C THR A 94 14.90 -2.15 21.19
N HIS A 95 15.42 -2.27 20.01
CA HIS A 95 15.60 -1.14 19.14
C HIS A 95 14.28 -0.50 18.73
N LEU A 96 13.27 -1.30 18.54
CA LEU A 96 11.96 -0.78 18.16
C LEU A 96 11.40 0.21 19.17
N ARG A 97 11.65 -0.04 20.43
CA ARG A 97 11.17 0.84 21.48
C ARG A 97 11.81 2.20 21.41
N ALA A 98 13.11 2.19 21.15
CA ALA A 98 13.83 3.44 20.99
C ALA A 98 13.31 4.21 19.78
N HIS A 99 12.95 3.48 18.77
CA HIS A 99 12.41 4.09 17.57
C HIS A 99 11.09 4.80 17.84
N GLU A 100 10.24 4.19 18.62
CA GLU A 100 8.98 4.81 18.98
C GLU A 100 9.20 6.16 19.65
N THR A 101 10.15 6.21 20.55
CA THR A 101 10.46 7.45 21.23
C THR A 101 10.87 8.52 20.23
N ARG A 102 11.68 8.13 19.29
CA ARG A 102 12.14 9.06 18.27
C ARG A 102 11.00 9.60 17.44
N SER A 103 10.08 8.76 17.10
CA SER A 103 9.00 9.16 16.21
C SER A 103 8.07 10.19 16.83
N ASN A 104 8.11 10.33 18.12
CA ASN A 104 7.29 11.33 18.79
C ASN A 104 7.82 12.74 18.62
N LEU A 105 9.01 12.83 18.15
CA LEU A 105 9.61 14.13 17.90
C LEU A 105 9.29 14.61 16.50
#